data_4a731772e4eeea01889840833d49700a
#
_entry.id   4a731772e4eeea01889840833d49700a
#
_cell.length_a   1.000
_cell.length_b   1.000
_cell.length_c   1.000
_cell.angle_alpha   90.00
_cell.angle_beta   90.00
_cell.angle_gamma   90.00
#
_symmetry.space_group_name_H-M   'P 1'
#
loop_
_entity.id
_entity.type
_entity.pdbx_description
1 polymer ?
#
loop_
_entity_poly.entity_id
_entity_poly.type
_entity_poly.pdbx_seq_one_letter_code
_entity_poly.pdbx_strand_id
1 'polypeptide(L)'
;MSLVLYSNPASSNAMKVRFLLAELGLEYEREHVPLARPRPDWYVEIYPFGTIPFLRDGDFELGESNAMLRYLADREGRADLYPREPRERARVDWALDAWSTQFRGTFFPAELLALMQTPIDEGGSRAEDADQPALSAAIDAVKPKLDLMERFVADNGTVLGTFTIADCAFAPVLWRWYRMPLPFDPWPKVALLRDTVTVRPAFAAMEPLA
;
A
#
# COMPACT_ATOMS: atom_id res chain seq x y z
N MET A 1 24.28 -6.88 6.19
CA MET A 1 23.44 -7.79 5.38
C MET A 1 22.68 -6.91 4.40
N SER A 2 22.65 -7.27 3.11
CA SER A 2 21.97 -6.48 2.10
C SER A 2 20.49 -6.84 2.07
N LEU A 3 19.62 -5.86 2.25
CA LEU A 3 18.18 -5.99 2.08
C LEU A 3 17.85 -5.77 0.61
N VAL A 4 17.17 -6.72 -0.04
CA VAL A 4 16.80 -6.64 -1.46
C VAL A 4 15.27 -6.73 -1.58
N LEU A 5 14.65 -5.79 -2.26
CA LEU A 5 13.21 -5.78 -2.54
C LEU A 5 12.96 -5.97 -4.03
N TYR A 6 12.44 -7.13 -4.39
CA TYR A 6 11.93 -7.42 -5.73
C TYR A 6 10.57 -6.77 -5.89
N SER A 7 10.49 -5.75 -6.74
CA SER A 7 9.32 -4.88 -6.77
C SER A 7 9.06 -4.27 -8.15
N ASN A 8 7.88 -3.67 -8.26
CA ASN A 8 7.53 -2.82 -9.40
C ASN A 8 6.99 -1.48 -8.87
N PRO A 9 7.37 -0.34 -9.45
CA PRO A 9 6.88 0.98 -9.03
C PRO A 9 5.36 1.07 -8.97
N ALA A 10 4.66 0.46 -9.93
CA ALA A 10 3.21 0.49 -10.02
C ALA A 10 2.49 -0.50 -9.08
N SER A 11 3.21 -1.39 -8.40
CA SER A 11 2.60 -2.33 -7.45
C SER A 11 2.25 -1.65 -6.12
N SER A 12 0.97 -1.49 -5.80
CA SER A 12 0.53 -0.94 -4.51
C SER A 12 0.99 -1.79 -3.31
N ASN A 13 1.09 -3.10 -3.48
CA ASN A 13 1.66 -3.96 -2.44
C ASN A 13 3.15 -3.73 -2.23
N ALA A 14 3.91 -3.36 -3.28
CA ALA A 14 5.31 -2.97 -3.13
C ALA A 14 5.43 -1.54 -2.54
N MET A 15 4.51 -0.63 -2.91
CA MET A 15 4.50 0.75 -2.39
C MET A 15 4.41 0.78 -0.86
N LYS A 16 3.53 -0.01 -0.25
CA LYS A 16 3.40 -0.03 1.22
C LYS A 16 4.67 -0.54 1.92
N VAL A 17 5.39 -1.48 1.30
CA VAL A 17 6.67 -1.97 1.85
C VAL A 17 7.75 -0.89 1.70
N ARG A 18 7.81 -0.21 0.55
CA ARG A 18 8.73 0.92 0.36
C ARG A 18 8.45 2.06 1.33
N PHE A 19 7.17 2.34 1.57
CA PHE A 19 6.76 3.33 2.56
C PHE A 19 7.28 2.99 3.96
N LEU A 20 7.08 1.74 4.41
CA LEU A 20 7.61 1.30 5.71
C LEU A 20 9.14 1.32 5.74
N LEU A 21 9.83 0.88 4.69
CA LEU A 21 11.29 0.94 4.63
C LEU A 21 11.81 2.37 4.82
N ALA A 22 11.14 3.35 4.20
CA ALA A 22 11.47 4.76 4.38
C ALA A 22 11.14 5.27 5.80
N GLU A 23 10.02 4.85 6.41
CA GLU A 23 9.66 5.15 7.81
C GLU A 23 10.67 4.58 8.81
N LEU A 24 11.29 3.46 8.46
CA LEU A 24 12.33 2.82 9.26
C LEU A 24 13.74 3.40 8.99
N GLY A 25 13.89 4.24 7.96
CA GLY A 25 15.18 4.75 7.51
C GLY A 25 16.11 3.67 6.96
N LEU A 26 15.55 2.59 6.40
CA LEU A 26 16.31 1.45 5.89
C LEU A 26 16.70 1.66 4.43
N GLU A 27 17.98 1.48 4.15
CA GLU A 27 18.48 1.36 2.79
C GLU A 27 18.28 -0.08 2.28
N TYR A 28 17.98 -0.21 1.00
CA TYR A 28 17.75 -1.50 0.35
C TYR A 28 18.07 -1.43 -1.14
N GLU A 29 18.48 -2.54 -1.69
CA GLU A 29 18.62 -2.74 -3.13
C GLU A 29 17.24 -3.03 -3.74
N ARG A 30 16.99 -2.49 -4.92
CA ARG A 30 15.73 -2.70 -5.62
C ARG A 30 15.95 -3.50 -6.89
N GLU A 31 15.29 -4.63 -6.96
CA GLU A 31 15.21 -5.46 -8.17
C GLU A 31 13.88 -5.23 -8.87
N HIS A 32 13.95 -4.81 -10.13
CA HIS A 32 12.74 -4.55 -10.91
C HIS A 32 12.13 -5.83 -11.45
N VAL A 33 10.84 -6.06 -11.13
CA VAL A 33 10.04 -7.17 -11.65
C VAL A 33 8.93 -6.62 -12.53
N PRO A 34 8.87 -6.97 -13.84
CA PRO A 34 7.80 -6.55 -14.73
C PRO A 34 6.41 -6.99 -14.24
N LEU A 35 5.39 -6.12 -14.42
CA LEU A 35 4.00 -6.47 -14.07
C LEU A 35 3.33 -7.39 -15.10
N ALA A 36 3.88 -7.49 -16.31
CA ALA A 36 3.36 -8.37 -17.35
C ALA A 36 3.22 -9.83 -16.87
N ARG A 37 2.22 -10.51 -17.39
CA ARG A 37 2.04 -11.95 -17.16
C ARG A 37 2.20 -12.71 -18.48
N PRO A 38 2.85 -13.89 -18.48
CA PRO A 38 3.48 -14.55 -17.33
C PRO A 38 4.66 -13.75 -16.77
N ARG A 39 5.00 -13.95 -15.49
CA ARG A 39 6.21 -13.38 -14.89
C ARG A 39 7.46 -13.96 -15.56
N PRO A 40 8.61 -13.25 -15.56
CA PRO A 40 9.87 -13.83 -16.03
C PRO A 40 10.24 -15.10 -15.27
N ASP A 41 10.77 -16.08 -15.96
CA ASP A 41 11.14 -17.40 -15.41
C ASP A 41 12.09 -17.24 -14.21
N TRP A 42 13.11 -16.36 -14.34
CA TRP A 42 14.06 -16.10 -13.26
C TRP A 42 13.38 -15.65 -11.95
N TYR A 43 12.25 -14.92 -12.04
CA TYR A 43 11.53 -14.47 -10.86
C TYR A 43 10.65 -15.58 -10.26
N VAL A 44 10.03 -16.39 -11.11
CA VAL A 44 9.22 -17.54 -10.67
C VAL A 44 10.10 -18.63 -10.04
N GLU A 45 11.35 -18.77 -10.49
CA GLU A 45 12.34 -19.65 -9.84
C GLU A 45 12.68 -19.20 -8.41
N ILE A 46 12.79 -17.89 -8.17
CA ILE A 46 13.01 -17.32 -6.83
C ILE A 46 11.73 -17.40 -5.99
N TYR A 47 10.60 -16.99 -6.57
CA TYR A 47 9.33 -16.93 -5.86
C TYR A 47 8.19 -17.51 -6.71
N PRO A 48 7.85 -18.81 -6.49
CA PRO A 48 6.93 -19.56 -7.34
C PRO A 48 5.51 -18.99 -7.45
N PHE A 49 5.03 -18.23 -6.45
CA PHE A 49 3.74 -17.55 -6.54
C PHE A 49 3.73 -16.39 -7.55
N GLY A 50 4.89 -15.86 -7.94
CA GLY A 50 5.04 -14.79 -8.90
C GLY A 50 4.30 -13.49 -8.52
N THR A 51 3.94 -13.32 -7.24
CA THR A 51 3.35 -12.08 -6.72
C THR A 51 4.44 -11.06 -6.38
N ILE A 52 4.10 -9.77 -6.38
CA ILE A 52 5.01 -8.67 -6.08
C ILE A 52 4.44 -7.91 -4.87
N PRO A 53 5.29 -7.56 -3.90
CA PRO A 53 6.74 -7.70 -3.79
C PRO A 53 7.21 -9.05 -3.24
N PHE A 54 8.54 -9.27 -3.29
CA PHE A 54 9.27 -10.31 -2.57
C PHE A 54 10.50 -9.70 -1.91
N LEU A 55 10.82 -10.10 -0.69
CA LEU A 55 11.91 -9.56 0.12
C LEU A 55 12.96 -10.62 0.38
N ARG A 56 14.23 -10.23 0.26
CA ARG A 56 15.37 -11.01 0.72
C ARG A 56 16.18 -10.18 1.72
N ASP A 57 16.50 -10.77 2.87
CA ASP A 57 17.35 -10.20 3.92
C ASP A 57 18.47 -11.17 4.27
N GLY A 58 19.59 -11.03 3.59
CA GLY A 58 20.67 -12.02 3.63
C GLY A 58 20.20 -13.35 3.02
N ASP A 59 20.12 -14.40 3.83
CA ASP A 59 19.61 -15.74 3.48
C ASP A 59 18.13 -15.94 3.80
N PHE A 60 17.49 -14.98 4.46
CA PHE A 60 16.06 -15.02 4.78
C PHE A 60 15.23 -14.48 3.61
N GLU A 61 14.23 -15.23 3.19
CA GLU A 61 13.35 -14.89 2.08
C GLU A 61 11.89 -14.83 2.54
N LEU A 62 11.16 -13.81 2.09
CA LEU A 62 9.79 -13.57 2.53
C LEU A 62 8.90 -13.06 1.41
N GLY A 63 7.81 -13.77 1.15
CA GLY A 63 6.67 -13.30 0.38
C GLY A 63 5.63 -12.59 1.23
N GLU A 64 4.51 -12.18 0.61
CA GLU A 64 3.38 -11.50 1.24
C GLU A 64 3.73 -10.13 1.88
N SER A 65 3.25 -9.08 1.27
CA SER A 65 3.59 -7.71 1.68
C SER A 65 3.19 -7.37 3.12
N ASN A 66 2.09 -7.92 3.66
CA ASN A 66 1.75 -7.73 5.07
C ASN A 66 2.69 -8.47 6.02
N ALA A 67 3.19 -9.65 5.63
CA ALA A 67 4.22 -10.35 6.39
C ALA A 67 5.52 -9.55 6.41
N MET A 68 5.88 -8.91 5.28
CA MET A 68 7.04 -8.02 5.22
C MET A 68 6.91 -6.83 6.17
N LEU A 69 5.71 -6.21 6.24
CA LEU A 69 5.48 -5.10 7.18
C LEU A 69 5.71 -5.54 8.63
N ARG A 70 5.15 -6.69 9.03
CA ARG A 70 5.33 -7.24 10.37
C ARG A 70 6.80 -7.54 10.67
N TYR A 71 7.46 -8.24 9.73
CA TYR A 71 8.86 -8.62 9.86
C TYR A 71 9.77 -7.40 10.02
N LEU A 72 9.67 -6.43 9.14
CA LEU A 72 10.53 -5.25 9.14
C LEU A 72 10.35 -4.42 10.42
N ALA A 73 9.11 -4.19 10.85
CA ALA A 73 8.85 -3.44 12.08
C ALA A 73 9.36 -4.17 13.33
N ASP A 74 9.20 -5.49 13.39
CA ASP A 74 9.66 -6.31 14.53
C ASP A 74 11.20 -6.43 14.55
N ARG A 75 11.83 -6.65 13.37
CA ARG A 75 13.28 -6.68 13.18
C ARG A 75 13.96 -5.41 13.69
N GLU A 76 13.39 -4.25 13.38
CA GLU A 76 13.90 -2.95 13.81
C GLU A 76 13.46 -2.55 15.24
N GLY A 77 12.75 -3.42 15.94
CA GLY A 77 12.31 -3.17 17.31
C GLY A 77 11.30 -2.04 17.46
N ARG A 78 10.59 -1.67 16.36
CA ARG A 78 9.61 -0.57 16.29
C ARG A 78 8.28 -0.99 16.90
N ALA A 79 8.26 -1.16 18.23
CA ALA A 79 7.06 -1.51 18.97
C ALA A 79 5.96 -0.43 18.90
N ASP A 80 6.29 0.79 18.53
CA ASP A 80 5.37 1.86 18.21
C ASP A 80 4.58 1.60 16.91
N LEU A 81 5.21 0.95 15.92
CA LEU A 81 4.59 0.58 14.65
C LEU A 81 3.95 -0.81 14.66
N TYR A 82 4.52 -1.73 15.43
CA TYR A 82 4.00 -3.09 15.59
C TYR A 82 4.17 -3.55 17.05
N PRO A 83 3.13 -3.37 17.88
CA PRO A 83 3.21 -3.57 19.32
C PRO A 83 3.63 -4.99 19.74
N ARG A 84 4.29 -5.09 20.90
CA ARG A 84 4.67 -6.38 21.50
C ARG A 84 3.57 -6.92 22.40
N GLU A 85 2.70 -6.06 22.95
CA GLU A 85 1.57 -6.47 23.75
C GLU A 85 0.58 -7.24 22.86
N PRO A 86 0.17 -8.48 23.26
CA PRO A 86 -0.60 -9.37 22.38
C PRO A 86 -1.93 -8.82 21.88
N ARG A 87 -2.67 -8.06 22.69
CA ARG A 87 -3.96 -7.50 22.29
C ARG A 87 -3.81 -6.35 21.31
N GLU A 88 -2.82 -5.50 21.53
CA GLU A 88 -2.51 -4.39 20.63
C GLU A 88 -1.97 -4.93 19.30
N ARG A 89 -1.07 -5.92 19.35
CA ARG A 89 -0.55 -6.62 18.16
C ARG A 89 -1.68 -7.26 17.36
N ALA A 90 -2.58 -7.97 18.02
CA ALA A 90 -3.73 -8.60 17.37
C ALA A 90 -4.67 -7.59 16.68
N ARG A 91 -4.80 -6.37 17.20
CA ARG A 91 -5.54 -5.29 16.52
C ARG A 91 -4.87 -4.84 15.24
N VAL A 92 -3.55 -4.71 15.25
CA VAL A 92 -2.77 -4.38 14.03
C VAL A 92 -2.90 -5.49 13.00
N ASP A 93 -2.77 -6.75 13.43
CA ASP A 93 -2.95 -7.91 12.55
C ASP A 93 -4.35 -7.97 11.95
N TRP A 94 -5.38 -7.75 12.77
CA TRP A 94 -6.76 -7.66 12.31
C TRP A 94 -6.96 -6.55 11.26
N ALA A 95 -6.36 -5.38 11.45
CA ALA A 95 -6.45 -4.29 10.48
C ALA A 95 -5.75 -4.64 9.15
N LEU A 96 -4.57 -5.28 9.19
CA LEU A 96 -3.86 -5.75 8.01
C LEU A 96 -4.66 -6.81 7.24
N ASP A 97 -5.31 -7.73 7.96
CA ASP A 97 -6.13 -8.79 7.37
C ASP A 97 -7.44 -8.22 6.82
N ALA A 98 -8.08 -7.28 7.56
CA ALA A 98 -9.26 -6.55 7.08
C ALA A 98 -8.94 -5.77 5.79
N TRP A 99 -7.77 -5.13 5.70
CA TRP A 99 -7.32 -4.49 4.47
C TRP A 99 -7.32 -5.48 3.31
N SER A 100 -6.66 -6.62 3.47
CA SER A 100 -6.49 -7.60 2.40
C SER A 100 -7.80 -8.28 1.98
N THR A 101 -8.70 -8.56 2.94
CA THR A 101 -9.90 -9.36 2.70
C THR A 101 -11.15 -8.53 2.45
N GLN A 102 -11.28 -7.37 3.10
CA GLN A 102 -12.50 -6.56 3.03
C GLN A 102 -12.40 -5.36 2.09
N PHE A 103 -11.21 -4.78 1.96
CA PHE A 103 -11.03 -3.54 1.20
C PHE A 103 -10.32 -3.76 -0.14
N ARG A 104 -9.18 -4.43 -0.14
CA ARG A 104 -8.26 -4.50 -1.27
C ARG A 104 -8.91 -4.97 -2.58
N GLY A 105 -9.76 -6.00 -2.51
CA GLY A 105 -10.42 -6.57 -3.69
C GLY A 105 -11.36 -5.59 -4.39
N THR A 106 -11.99 -4.69 -3.66
CA THR A 106 -12.90 -3.68 -4.23
C THR A 106 -12.14 -2.46 -4.74
N PHE A 107 -11.07 -2.05 -4.04
CA PHE A 107 -10.28 -0.88 -4.43
C PHE A 107 -9.37 -1.15 -5.62
N PHE A 108 -8.89 -2.38 -5.77
CA PHE A 108 -7.94 -2.74 -6.81
C PHE A 108 -8.41 -2.49 -8.25
N PRO A 109 -9.66 -2.79 -8.65
CA PRO A 109 -10.12 -2.47 -9.99
C PRO A 109 -10.10 -0.97 -10.30
N ALA A 110 -10.53 -0.13 -9.36
CA ALA A 110 -10.50 1.33 -9.52
C ALA A 110 -9.05 1.85 -9.60
N GLU A 111 -8.17 1.28 -8.79
CA GLU A 111 -6.73 1.56 -8.79
C GLU A 111 -6.08 1.18 -10.13
N LEU A 112 -6.41 0.00 -10.69
CA LEU A 112 -5.91 -0.44 -11.99
C LEU A 112 -6.42 0.45 -13.12
N LEU A 113 -7.69 0.84 -13.10
CA LEU A 113 -8.26 1.71 -14.12
C LEU A 113 -7.51 3.04 -14.17
N ALA A 114 -7.26 3.64 -13.00
CA ALA A 114 -6.47 4.86 -12.90
C ALA A 114 -5.03 4.68 -13.44
N LEU A 115 -4.39 3.53 -13.14
CA LEU A 115 -3.06 3.22 -13.63
C LEU A 115 -2.98 2.97 -15.14
N MET A 116 -3.97 2.28 -15.69
CA MET A 116 -3.97 1.95 -17.13
C MET A 116 -4.15 3.18 -18.02
N GLN A 117 -4.69 4.25 -17.45
CA GLN A 117 -4.94 5.49 -18.17
C GLN A 117 -3.88 6.57 -17.96
N THR A 118 -2.85 6.27 -17.16
CA THR A 118 -1.77 7.20 -16.88
C THR A 118 -0.43 6.53 -17.12
N PRO A 119 0.43 7.05 -17.99
CA PRO A 119 1.81 6.63 -18.07
C PRO A 119 2.49 6.77 -16.71
N ILE A 120 3.15 5.71 -16.24
CA ILE A 120 3.81 5.64 -14.92
C ILE A 120 4.95 6.66 -14.82
N ASP A 121 5.59 6.95 -15.94
CA ASP A 121 6.68 7.88 -16.14
C ASP A 121 6.27 9.37 -16.05
N GLU A 122 5.01 9.69 -16.23
CA GLU A 122 4.50 11.06 -16.15
C GLU A 122 4.01 11.48 -14.76
N GLY A 123 4.05 10.58 -13.78
CA GLY A 123 3.81 10.88 -12.35
C GLY A 123 2.43 11.41 -11.98
N GLY A 124 1.47 11.39 -12.89
CA GLY A 124 0.15 11.95 -12.65
C GLY A 124 -1.00 11.15 -13.24
N SER A 125 -2.13 11.06 -12.55
CA SER A 125 -3.36 10.67 -13.21
C SER A 125 -3.92 11.88 -13.95
N ARG A 126 -4.08 11.79 -15.25
CA ARG A 126 -4.95 12.70 -15.99
C ARG A 126 -6.37 12.15 -15.90
N ALA A 127 -7.04 12.46 -14.79
CA ALA A 127 -8.43 12.06 -14.63
C ALA A 127 -9.33 12.54 -15.80
N GLU A 128 -8.92 13.59 -16.48
CA GLU A 128 -9.52 14.15 -17.70
C GLU A 128 -9.38 13.24 -18.93
N ASP A 129 -8.32 12.42 -19.02
CA ASP A 129 -8.10 11.48 -20.11
C ASP A 129 -8.71 10.09 -19.83
N ALA A 130 -9.28 9.90 -18.64
CA ALA A 130 -9.89 8.64 -18.24
C ALA A 130 -11.19 8.36 -18.99
N ASP A 131 -11.50 7.07 -19.21
CA ASP A 131 -12.85 6.64 -19.54
C ASP A 131 -13.80 7.03 -18.40
N GLN A 132 -14.42 8.21 -18.51
CA GLN A 132 -15.23 8.82 -17.46
C GLN A 132 -16.39 7.91 -17.01
N PRO A 133 -17.13 7.24 -17.90
CA PRO A 133 -18.13 6.25 -17.50
C PRO A 133 -17.54 5.10 -16.65
N ALA A 134 -16.43 4.52 -17.07
CA ALA A 134 -15.79 3.42 -16.35
C ALA A 134 -15.21 3.88 -15.01
N LEU A 135 -14.60 5.07 -14.94
CA LEU A 135 -14.10 5.67 -13.71
C LEU A 135 -15.24 5.96 -12.72
N SER A 136 -16.35 6.54 -13.20
CA SER A 136 -17.54 6.79 -12.39
C SER A 136 -18.11 5.49 -11.81
N ALA A 137 -18.24 4.45 -12.62
CA ALA A 137 -18.71 3.15 -12.16
C ALA A 137 -17.78 2.52 -11.12
N ALA A 138 -16.46 2.65 -11.31
CA ALA A 138 -15.47 2.17 -10.34
C ALA A 138 -15.54 2.95 -9.02
N ILE A 139 -15.72 4.26 -9.07
CA ILE A 139 -15.93 5.12 -7.88
C ILE A 139 -17.21 4.70 -7.15
N ASP A 140 -18.31 4.51 -7.87
CA ASP A 140 -19.58 4.06 -7.27
C ASP A 140 -19.43 2.69 -6.58
N ALA A 141 -18.68 1.78 -7.18
CA ALA A 141 -18.41 0.46 -6.58
C ALA A 141 -17.58 0.53 -5.28
N VAL A 142 -16.74 1.54 -5.09
CA VAL A 142 -15.92 1.67 -3.89
C VAL A 142 -16.63 2.45 -2.75
N LYS A 143 -17.66 3.23 -3.02
CA LYS A 143 -18.40 4.02 -2.02
C LYS A 143 -18.82 3.20 -0.79
N PRO A 144 -19.46 2.01 -0.91
CA PRO A 144 -19.83 1.22 0.27
C PRO A 144 -18.63 0.79 1.12
N LYS A 145 -17.46 0.63 0.49
CA LYS A 145 -16.22 0.30 1.19
C LYS A 145 -15.59 1.54 1.84
N LEU A 146 -15.80 2.71 1.26
CA LEU A 146 -15.43 3.98 1.91
C LEU A 146 -16.29 4.23 3.14
N ASP A 147 -17.60 3.96 3.10
CA ASP A 147 -18.49 4.03 4.26
C ASP A 147 -18.05 3.09 5.37
N LEU A 148 -17.59 1.89 5.01
CA LEU A 148 -17.03 0.94 5.97
C LEU A 148 -15.69 1.43 6.53
N MET A 149 -14.80 1.96 5.69
CA MET A 149 -13.51 2.49 6.08
C MET A 149 -13.68 3.70 7.01
N GLU A 150 -14.63 4.60 6.72
CA GLU A 150 -14.96 5.74 7.57
C GLU A 150 -15.32 5.33 9.02
N ARG A 151 -15.99 4.19 9.18
CA ARG A 151 -16.30 3.64 10.51
C ARG A 151 -15.14 2.87 11.14
N PHE A 152 -14.20 2.42 10.32
CA PHE A 152 -13.04 1.64 10.75
C PHE A 152 -11.88 2.52 11.22
N VAL A 153 -11.70 3.68 10.57
CA VAL A 153 -10.64 4.66 10.88
C VAL A 153 -10.98 5.42 12.18
N ALA A 154 -9.98 5.64 13.00
CA ALA A 154 -10.11 6.42 14.23
C ALA A 154 -10.26 7.94 13.95
N ASP A 155 -10.78 8.68 14.94
CA ASP A 155 -11.09 10.11 14.80
C ASP A 155 -9.86 11.00 14.58
N ASN A 156 -8.66 10.50 14.88
CA ASN A 156 -7.41 11.22 14.69
C ASN A 156 -6.72 10.95 13.33
N GLY A 157 -7.41 10.30 12.40
CA GLY A 157 -6.88 10.02 11.07
C GLY A 157 -5.79 8.94 11.02
N THR A 158 -5.82 7.99 11.96
CA THR A 158 -5.05 6.75 11.89
C THR A 158 -5.99 5.56 11.91
N VAL A 159 -5.54 4.40 11.45
CA VAL A 159 -6.40 3.22 11.39
C VAL A 159 -6.84 2.77 12.80
N LEU A 160 -5.94 2.83 13.79
CA LEU A 160 -6.17 2.28 15.13
C LEU A 160 -6.01 3.29 16.28
N GLY A 161 -6.00 4.59 15.99
CA GLY A 161 -5.80 5.64 17.00
C GLY A 161 -4.33 6.03 17.24
N THR A 162 -3.40 5.22 16.72
CA THR A 162 -1.95 5.51 16.64
C THR A 162 -1.44 5.05 15.28
N PHE A 163 -0.42 5.72 14.76
CA PHE A 163 0.19 5.33 13.50
C PHE A 163 0.94 4.00 13.65
N THR A 164 0.59 3.03 12.82
CA THR A 164 1.14 1.67 12.84
C THR A 164 1.41 1.16 11.41
N ILE A 165 1.91 -0.06 11.29
CA ILE A 165 2.05 -0.72 9.97
C ILE A 165 0.68 -0.95 9.28
N ALA A 166 -0.44 -0.87 10.00
CA ALA A 166 -1.76 -0.88 9.38
C ALA A 166 -1.96 0.36 8.49
N ASP A 167 -1.54 1.56 8.95
CA ASP A 167 -1.61 2.79 8.16
C ASP A 167 -0.75 2.67 6.90
N CYS A 168 0.42 2.02 7.00
CA CYS A 168 1.26 1.74 5.84
C CYS A 168 0.56 0.84 4.80
N ALA A 169 -0.29 -0.08 5.23
CA ALA A 169 -1.04 -0.95 4.31
C ALA A 169 -2.12 -0.19 3.53
N PHE A 170 -2.75 0.79 4.15
CA PHE A 170 -3.77 1.64 3.52
C PHE A 170 -3.18 2.74 2.64
N ALA A 171 -1.96 3.19 2.93
CA ALA A 171 -1.30 4.33 2.30
C ALA A 171 -1.30 4.32 0.76
N PRO A 172 -0.95 3.21 0.06
CA PRO A 172 -0.86 3.21 -1.40
C PRO A 172 -2.16 3.56 -2.11
N VAL A 173 -3.29 3.11 -1.57
CA VAL A 173 -4.61 3.41 -2.14
C VAL A 173 -4.97 4.87 -1.90
N LEU A 174 -4.75 5.35 -0.69
CA LEU A 174 -4.99 6.76 -0.35
C LEU A 174 -4.15 7.69 -1.22
N TRP A 175 -2.88 7.33 -1.49
CA TRP A 175 -2.01 8.09 -2.38
C TRP A 175 -2.57 8.17 -3.80
N ARG A 176 -3.01 7.06 -4.38
CA ARG A 176 -3.58 7.01 -5.73
C ARG A 176 -4.88 7.80 -5.81
N TRP A 177 -5.70 7.72 -4.76
CA TRP A 177 -6.93 8.49 -4.69
C TRP A 177 -6.71 9.97 -4.41
N TYR A 178 -5.61 10.35 -3.76
CA TYR A 178 -5.21 11.74 -3.64
C TYR A 178 -5.07 12.42 -5.01
N ARG A 179 -4.64 11.67 -6.00
CA ARG A 179 -4.50 12.13 -7.39
C ARG A 179 -5.76 11.95 -8.24
N MET A 180 -6.74 11.17 -7.77
CA MET A 180 -8.04 11.05 -8.42
C MET A 180 -9.02 12.09 -7.84
N PRO A 181 -9.93 12.68 -8.66
CA PRO A 181 -10.93 13.63 -8.19
C PRO A 181 -12.05 12.92 -7.44
N LEU A 182 -11.72 12.23 -6.35
CA LEU A 182 -12.71 11.64 -5.46
C LEU A 182 -13.24 12.72 -4.51
N PRO A 183 -14.57 12.86 -4.38
CA PRO A 183 -15.16 13.70 -3.36
C PRO A 183 -14.98 13.02 -2.01
N PHE A 184 -13.97 13.44 -1.24
CA PHE A 184 -13.74 12.93 0.12
C PHE A 184 -14.69 13.55 1.17
N ASP A 185 -15.47 14.56 0.82
CA ASP A 185 -16.37 15.24 1.74
C ASP A 185 -17.34 14.33 2.53
N PRO A 186 -17.88 13.21 1.97
CA PRO A 186 -18.69 12.29 2.73
C PRO A 186 -17.90 11.44 3.74
N TRP A 187 -16.54 11.41 3.65
CA TRP A 187 -15.66 10.53 4.44
C TRP A 187 -14.53 11.31 5.13
N PRO A 188 -14.86 12.14 6.14
CA PRO A 188 -13.88 13.03 6.77
C PRO A 188 -12.74 12.29 7.48
N LYS A 189 -12.96 11.10 8.06
CA LYS A 189 -11.90 10.33 8.70
C LYS A 189 -10.96 9.69 7.66
N VAL A 190 -11.51 9.22 6.54
CA VAL A 190 -10.68 8.72 5.42
C VAL A 190 -9.85 9.85 4.83
N ALA A 191 -10.44 11.05 4.68
CA ALA A 191 -9.70 12.23 4.26
C ALA A 191 -8.57 12.57 5.25
N LEU A 192 -8.85 12.53 6.54
CA LEU A 192 -7.85 12.79 7.58
C LEU A 192 -6.76 11.71 7.60
N LEU A 193 -7.10 10.44 7.38
CA LEU A 193 -6.10 9.35 7.25
C LEU A 193 -5.18 9.61 6.04
N ARG A 194 -5.75 10.00 4.90
CA ARG A 194 -4.97 10.43 3.74
C ARG A 194 -3.98 11.53 4.12
N ASP A 195 -4.45 12.57 4.78
CA ASP A 195 -3.63 13.73 5.14
C ASP A 195 -2.52 13.33 6.15
N THR A 196 -2.86 12.49 7.12
CA THR A 196 -1.88 11.94 8.09
C THR A 196 -0.76 11.15 7.41
N VAL A 197 -1.09 10.40 6.35
CA VAL A 197 -0.10 9.63 5.59
C VAL A 197 0.74 10.55 4.68
N THR A 198 0.09 11.49 3.98
CA THR A 198 0.76 12.31 2.94
C THR A 198 1.74 13.34 3.50
N VAL A 199 1.58 13.78 4.74
CA VAL A 199 2.53 14.69 5.39
C VAL A 199 3.80 14.01 5.91
N ARG A 200 3.86 12.69 5.90
CA ARG A 200 5.03 11.95 6.40
C ARG A 200 6.17 12.01 5.37
N PRO A 201 7.43 12.24 5.80
CA PRO A 201 8.57 12.27 4.89
C PRO A 201 8.72 11.01 4.04
N ALA A 202 8.38 9.84 4.61
CA ALA A 202 8.41 8.56 3.92
C ALA A 202 7.40 8.42 2.77
N PHE A 203 6.42 9.32 2.69
CA PHE A 203 5.41 9.32 1.63
C PHE A 203 6.03 9.43 0.24
N ALA A 204 7.11 10.19 0.08
CA ALA A 204 7.83 10.33 -1.18
C ALA A 204 8.34 8.99 -1.74
N ALA A 205 8.62 8.00 -0.87
CA ALA A 205 9.07 6.67 -1.29
C ALA A 205 8.00 5.84 -2.02
N MET A 206 6.73 6.24 -1.90
CA MET A 206 5.63 5.59 -2.62
C MET A 206 5.51 6.06 -4.06
N GLU A 207 6.04 7.21 -4.40
CA GLU A 207 5.97 7.72 -5.76
C GLU A 207 6.70 6.79 -6.73
N PRO A 208 6.13 6.55 -7.94
CA PRO A 208 6.88 5.88 -8.99
C PRO A 208 8.15 6.69 -9.21
N LEU A 209 9.27 6.00 -9.18
CA LEU A 209 10.53 6.67 -9.52
C LEU A 209 10.53 6.95 -11.01
N ALA A 210 10.76 8.20 -11.33
CA ALA A 210 11.05 8.63 -12.70
C ALA A 210 12.26 7.89 -13.25
#